data_37049988948a8fd75a243254d5826eec
#
_entry.id   37049988948a8fd75a243254d5826eec
#
_cell.length_a   1.000
_cell.length_b   1.000
_cell.length_c   1.000
_cell.angle_alpha   90.00
_cell.angle_beta   90.00
_cell.angle_gamma   90.00
#
_symmetry.space_group_name_H-M   'P 1'
#
loop_
_entity.id
_entity.type
_entity.pdbx_description
1 polymer ?
#
loop_
_entity_poly.entity_id
_entity_poly.type
_entity_poly.pdbx_seq_one_letter_code
_entity_poly.pdbx_strand_id
1 'polypeptide(L)'
;EAALEQGARHVVTNRPDWHNEPRVTVVDNVLDALQATACAFRKTWDCPVLALTGSNGKTTTKELLRDVLAEEMEVHATAGNFNNHIGVPLTLLRAPAYPEFVVVEMGANHQQEIAWLCNIAEPSHGCITNIGLAHLEGFGGEEGVYKGKKELFDHLAATQGTAFVNMADPKVVRASK
;
A
#
# COMPACT_ATOMS: atom_id res chain seq x y z
N GLU A 1 -12.35 23.51 9.83
CA GLU A 1 -12.01 24.84 10.36
C GLU A 1 -10.52 24.88 10.74
N ALA A 2 -10.09 24.18 11.78
CA ALA A 2 -8.71 24.20 12.28
C ALA A 2 -7.64 23.94 11.17
N ALA A 3 -7.88 23.05 10.24
CA ALA A 3 -6.93 22.82 9.15
C ALA A 3 -6.76 24.04 8.22
N LEU A 4 -7.86 24.75 7.92
CA LEU A 4 -7.81 25.98 7.12
C LEU A 4 -7.12 27.12 7.89
N GLU A 5 -7.35 27.23 9.19
CA GLU A 5 -6.68 28.20 10.07
C GLU A 5 -5.17 27.92 10.18
N GLN A 6 -4.77 26.63 10.11
CA GLN A 6 -3.38 26.20 10.08
C GLN A 6 -2.73 26.28 8.69
N GLY A 7 -3.42 26.84 7.68
CA GLY A 7 -2.86 27.12 6.37
C GLY A 7 -3.09 26.02 5.32
N ALA A 8 -3.98 25.06 5.55
CA ALA A 8 -4.38 24.13 4.49
C ALA A 8 -4.97 24.88 3.29
N ARG A 9 -4.47 24.60 2.09
CA ARG A 9 -4.95 25.24 0.86
C ARG A 9 -6.33 24.73 0.47
N HIS A 10 -6.60 23.45 0.74
CA HIS A 10 -7.88 22.79 0.46
C HIS A 10 -8.16 21.71 1.51
N VAL A 11 -9.42 21.46 1.79
CA VAL A 11 -9.88 20.47 2.78
C VAL A 11 -10.96 19.60 2.14
N VAL A 12 -10.89 18.31 2.41
CA VAL A 12 -11.96 17.35 2.07
C VAL A 12 -12.66 16.94 3.35
N THR A 13 -13.98 16.97 3.36
CA THR A 13 -14.81 16.64 4.54
C THR A 13 -16.12 15.97 4.15
N ASN A 14 -16.74 15.28 5.08
CA ASN A 14 -18.10 14.77 4.92
C ASN A 14 -19.14 15.62 5.66
N ARG A 15 -18.80 16.85 6.02
CA ARG A 15 -19.69 17.79 6.71
C ARG A 15 -20.42 18.68 5.71
N PRO A 16 -21.77 18.55 5.53
CA PRO A 16 -22.52 19.29 4.54
C PRO A 16 -22.55 20.81 4.77
N ASP A 17 -22.41 21.24 6.02
CA ASP A 17 -22.42 22.66 6.42
C ASP A 17 -21.27 23.47 5.80
N TRP A 18 -20.23 22.79 5.26
CA TRP A 18 -19.08 23.42 4.60
C TRP A 18 -19.23 23.54 3.07
N HIS A 19 -20.37 23.21 2.52
CA HIS A 19 -20.59 23.19 1.06
C HIS A 19 -20.31 24.52 0.36
N ASN A 20 -20.48 25.65 1.04
CA ASN A 20 -20.28 27.00 0.47
C ASN A 20 -18.87 27.56 0.67
N GLU A 21 -17.96 26.84 1.33
CA GLU A 21 -16.56 27.29 1.48
C GLU A 21 -15.75 26.89 0.23
N PRO A 22 -15.20 27.85 -0.56
CA PRO A 22 -14.52 27.54 -1.83
C PRO A 22 -13.29 26.65 -1.71
N ARG A 23 -12.69 26.59 -0.51
CA ARG A 23 -11.51 25.75 -0.22
C ARG A 23 -11.87 24.39 0.37
N VAL A 24 -13.16 23.99 0.30
CA VAL A 24 -13.63 22.74 0.86
C VAL A 24 -14.37 21.93 -0.20
N THR A 25 -14.03 20.67 -0.31
CA THR A 25 -14.81 19.68 -1.06
C THR A 25 -15.57 18.80 -0.06
N VAL A 26 -16.88 18.79 -0.18
CA VAL A 26 -17.75 17.91 0.61
C VAL A 26 -17.94 16.61 -0.16
N VAL A 27 -17.71 15.49 0.52
CA VAL A 27 -17.82 14.11 0.00
C VAL A 27 -18.64 13.26 0.95
N ASP A 28 -19.23 12.17 0.48
CA ASP A 28 -19.98 11.25 1.32
C ASP A 28 -19.06 10.49 2.29
N ASN A 29 -17.91 10.04 1.81
CA ASN A 29 -16.92 9.28 2.59
C ASN A 29 -15.51 9.83 2.36
N VAL A 30 -14.89 10.35 3.42
CA VAL A 30 -13.55 10.94 3.35
C VAL A 30 -12.47 9.88 3.08
N LEU A 31 -12.66 8.65 3.57
CA LEU A 31 -11.71 7.56 3.34
C LEU A 31 -11.71 7.13 1.87
N ASP A 32 -12.89 6.97 1.28
CA ASP A 32 -13.02 6.63 -0.14
C ASP A 32 -12.42 7.73 -1.01
N ALA A 33 -12.64 8.99 -0.67
CA ALA A 33 -12.03 10.13 -1.36
C ALA A 33 -10.50 10.14 -1.25
N LEU A 34 -9.95 9.83 -0.06
CA LEU A 34 -8.50 9.69 0.15
C LEU A 34 -7.91 8.59 -0.74
N GLN A 35 -8.54 7.42 -0.77
CA GLN A 35 -8.09 6.27 -1.55
C GLN A 35 -8.20 6.51 -3.06
N ALA A 36 -9.31 7.08 -3.51
CA ALA A 36 -9.51 7.45 -4.91
C ALA A 36 -8.49 8.48 -5.38
N THR A 37 -8.19 9.50 -4.55
CA THR A 37 -7.18 10.51 -4.84
C THR A 37 -5.79 9.89 -4.94
N ALA A 38 -5.44 9.00 -4.01
CA ALA A 38 -4.15 8.30 -4.03
C ALA A 38 -4.00 7.38 -5.25
N CYS A 39 -5.06 6.64 -5.61
CA CYS A 39 -5.09 5.81 -6.81
C CYS A 39 -4.94 6.65 -8.09
N ALA A 40 -5.65 7.77 -8.18
CA ALA A 40 -5.53 8.69 -9.33
C ALA A 40 -4.12 9.27 -9.44
N PHE A 41 -3.50 9.64 -8.32
CA PHE A 41 -2.12 10.14 -8.30
C PHE A 41 -1.13 9.04 -8.68
N ARG A 42 -1.29 7.81 -8.15
CA ARG A 42 -0.48 6.63 -8.53
C ARG A 42 -0.48 6.40 -10.06
N LYS A 43 -1.61 6.56 -10.71
CA LYS A 43 -1.76 6.38 -12.16
C LYS A 43 -1.01 7.40 -13.02
N THR A 44 -0.52 8.47 -12.43
CA THR A 44 0.34 9.43 -13.14
C THR A 44 1.81 9.01 -13.20
N TRP A 45 2.19 7.89 -12.57
CA TRP A 45 3.57 7.42 -12.52
C TRP A 45 3.82 6.27 -13.49
N ASP A 46 4.91 6.37 -14.23
CA ASP A 46 5.43 5.28 -15.08
C ASP A 46 6.49 4.42 -14.37
N CYS A 47 6.88 4.80 -13.13
CA CYS A 47 7.91 4.10 -12.39
C CYS A 47 7.42 2.75 -11.81
N PRO A 48 8.36 1.82 -11.53
CA PRO A 48 8.04 0.59 -10.81
C PRO A 48 7.53 0.87 -9.40
N VAL A 49 6.47 0.14 -9.01
CA VAL A 49 5.97 0.11 -7.63
C VAL A 49 6.08 -1.31 -7.11
N LEU A 50 6.89 -1.51 -6.07
CA LEU A 50 7.06 -2.79 -5.40
C LEU A 50 6.20 -2.84 -4.15
N ALA A 51 5.23 -3.74 -4.11
CA ALA A 51 4.49 -4.06 -2.90
C ALA A 51 5.20 -5.12 -2.07
N LEU A 52 5.25 -4.91 -0.77
CA LEU A 52 5.89 -5.82 0.17
C LEU A 52 4.91 -6.23 1.26
N THR A 53 4.65 -7.53 1.39
CA THR A 53 3.87 -8.09 2.50
C THR A 53 4.58 -9.28 3.15
N GLY A 54 3.98 -9.85 4.17
CA GLY A 54 4.48 -11.00 4.90
C GLY A 54 4.10 -10.98 6.37
N SER A 55 4.33 -12.07 7.07
CA SER A 55 4.05 -12.17 8.50
C SER A 55 5.06 -11.38 9.33
N ASN A 56 6.35 -11.53 9.02
CA ASN A 56 7.47 -10.87 9.71
C ASN A 56 8.46 -10.27 8.71
N GLY A 57 9.28 -9.32 9.17
CA GLY A 57 10.40 -8.77 8.40
C GLY A 57 10.01 -7.75 7.32
N LYS A 58 8.74 -7.38 7.18
CA LYS A 58 8.29 -6.39 6.19
C LYS A 58 9.07 -5.07 6.27
N THR A 59 9.03 -4.42 7.41
CA THR A 59 9.66 -3.11 7.61
C THR A 59 11.18 -3.18 7.41
N THR A 60 11.83 -4.21 7.96
CA THR A 60 13.27 -4.41 7.76
C THR A 60 13.62 -4.58 6.29
N THR A 61 12.87 -5.42 5.57
CA THR A 61 13.11 -5.63 4.13
C THR A 61 12.85 -4.36 3.32
N LYS A 62 11.80 -3.62 3.65
CA LYS A 62 11.49 -2.32 3.03
C LYS A 62 12.62 -1.32 3.22
N GLU A 63 13.13 -1.16 4.45
CA GLU A 63 14.22 -0.23 4.74
C GLU A 63 15.51 -0.62 3.99
N LEU A 64 15.87 -1.91 3.99
CA LEU A 64 17.03 -2.41 3.25
C LEU A 64 16.88 -2.18 1.73
N LEU A 65 15.71 -2.45 1.16
CA LEU A 65 15.45 -2.19 -0.26
C LEU A 65 15.56 -0.71 -0.59
N ARG A 66 14.95 0.16 0.25
CA ARG A 66 15.06 1.61 0.08
C ARG A 66 16.52 2.05 0.08
N ASP A 67 17.29 1.64 1.08
CA ASP A 67 18.66 2.10 1.26
C ASP A 67 19.59 1.62 0.13
N VAL A 68 19.43 0.39 -0.31
CA VAL A 68 20.22 -0.16 -1.44
C VAL A 68 19.84 0.51 -2.77
N LEU A 69 18.55 0.67 -3.05
CA LEU A 69 18.10 1.29 -4.29
C LEU A 69 18.39 2.79 -4.33
N ALA A 70 18.41 3.47 -3.17
CA ALA A 70 18.70 4.90 -3.07
C ALA A 70 20.14 5.28 -3.41
N GLU A 71 21.05 4.31 -3.55
CA GLU A 71 22.40 4.55 -4.05
C GLU A 71 22.43 4.96 -5.55
N GLU A 72 21.40 4.56 -6.31
CA GLU A 72 21.35 4.75 -7.77
C GLU A 72 20.12 5.50 -8.28
N MET A 73 19.03 5.63 -7.46
CA MET A 73 17.77 6.22 -7.90
C MET A 73 17.01 6.91 -6.76
N GLU A 74 16.06 7.79 -7.11
CA GLU A 74 15.16 8.41 -6.15
C GLU A 74 14.06 7.43 -5.72
N VAL A 75 14.19 6.90 -4.49
CA VAL A 75 13.27 5.91 -3.92
C VAL A 75 12.32 6.55 -2.92
N HIS A 76 11.03 6.42 -3.16
CA HIS A 76 10.01 6.71 -2.16
C HIS A 76 9.54 5.41 -1.50
N ALA A 77 9.44 5.38 -0.17
CA ALA A 77 9.01 4.19 0.56
C ALA A 77 8.03 4.51 1.69
N THR A 78 7.19 3.54 2.04
CA THR A 78 6.30 3.63 3.21
C THR A 78 7.06 4.08 4.45
N ALA A 79 6.64 5.18 5.07
CA ALA A 79 7.21 5.67 6.32
C ALA A 79 6.65 4.88 7.51
N GLY A 80 7.53 4.44 8.41
CA GLY A 80 7.12 3.72 9.61
C GLY A 80 6.25 2.49 9.28
N ASN A 81 5.06 2.43 9.88
CA ASN A 81 4.08 1.37 9.73
C ASN A 81 2.80 1.82 8.97
N PHE A 82 2.88 2.79 8.08
CA PHE A 82 1.76 3.26 7.27
C PHE A 82 1.38 2.26 6.18
N ASN A 83 1.01 1.05 6.60
CA ASN A 83 0.85 -0.13 5.75
C ASN A 83 -0.60 -0.63 5.62
N ASN A 84 -1.59 0.14 6.10
CA ASN A 84 -3.01 -0.20 6.07
C ASN A 84 -3.80 0.67 5.06
N HIS A 85 -5.13 0.55 5.06
CA HIS A 85 -6.06 1.25 4.17
C HIS A 85 -6.08 2.78 4.28
N ILE A 86 -5.41 3.35 5.28
CA ILE A 86 -5.14 4.80 5.42
C ILE A 86 -3.68 5.09 5.09
N GLY A 87 -2.77 4.27 5.61
CA GLY A 87 -1.33 4.48 5.49
C GLY A 87 -0.80 4.31 4.07
N VAL A 88 -1.31 3.33 3.31
CA VAL A 88 -0.92 3.15 1.90
C VAL A 88 -1.33 4.35 1.04
N PRO A 89 -2.58 4.85 1.06
CA PRO A 89 -2.91 6.11 0.39
C PRO A 89 -2.02 7.28 0.77
N LEU A 90 -1.74 7.45 2.07
CA LEU A 90 -0.86 8.53 2.53
C LEU A 90 0.59 8.34 2.06
N THR A 91 1.08 7.12 1.95
CA THR A 91 2.38 6.81 1.35
C THR A 91 2.41 7.29 -0.10
N LEU A 92 1.43 6.93 -0.90
CA LEU A 92 1.36 7.33 -2.29
C LEU A 92 1.30 8.87 -2.45
N LEU A 93 0.42 9.53 -1.70
CA LEU A 93 0.24 10.99 -1.78
C LEU A 93 1.43 11.81 -1.26
N ARG A 94 2.34 11.21 -0.51
CA ARG A 94 3.59 11.83 -0.04
C ARG A 94 4.76 11.64 -1.00
N ALA A 95 4.60 10.81 -2.01
CA ALA A 95 5.64 10.61 -3.01
C ALA A 95 5.87 11.89 -3.81
N PRO A 96 7.09 12.11 -4.35
CA PRO A 96 7.33 13.17 -5.32
C PRO A 96 6.44 12.96 -6.56
N ALA A 97 6.27 14.03 -7.36
CA ALA A 97 5.42 13.96 -8.55
C ALA A 97 5.92 12.93 -9.58
N TYR A 98 7.23 12.73 -9.64
CA TYR A 98 7.89 11.82 -10.58
C TYR A 98 8.91 10.94 -9.83
N PRO A 99 8.46 9.96 -9.02
CA PRO A 99 9.39 9.06 -8.34
C PRO A 99 10.04 8.12 -9.36
N GLU A 100 11.29 7.70 -9.11
CA GLU A 100 11.96 6.70 -9.96
C GLU A 100 11.64 5.27 -9.52
N PHE A 101 11.41 5.06 -8.21
CA PHE A 101 11.01 3.77 -7.64
C PHE A 101 10.18 3.98 -6.37
N VAL A 102 9.15 3.16 -6.17
CA VAL A 102 8.31 3.24 -4.96
C VAL A 102 8.22 1.88 -4.28
N VAL A 103 8.45 1.84 -2.95
CA VAL A 103 8.29 0.64 -2.13
C VAL A 103 7.11 0.82 -1.18
N VAL A 104 6.06 0.01 -1.35
CA VAL A 104 4.85 0.07 -0.54
C VAL A 104 4.77 -1.14 0.38
N GLU A 105 4.90 -0.92 1.69
CA GLU A 105 4.63 -1.95 2.69
C GLU A 105 3.11 -2.14 2.84
N MET A 106 2.64 -3.39 2.80
CA MET A 106 1.24 -3.76 2.93
C MET A 106 1.04 -4.70 4.11
N GLY A 107 0.34 -4.22 5.13
CA GLY A 107 -0.10 -4.99 6.30
C GLY A 107 -1.54 -5.45 6.15
N ALA A 108 -1.87 -6.61 6.72
CA ALA A 108 -3.23 -7.10 6.78
C ALA A 108 -3.45 -7.95 8.03
N ASN A 109 -4.65 -7.87 8.57
CA ASN A 109 -5.15 -8.68 9.68
C ASN A 109 -6.26 -9.64 9.23
N HIS A 110 -6.87 -9.39 8.06
CA HIS A 110 -7.97 -10.18 7.48
C HIS A 110 -7.67 -10.48 6.00
N GLN A 111 -8.39 -11.46 5.46
CA GLN A 111 -8.40 -11.73 4.03
C GLN A 111 -9.02 -10.55 3.27
N GLN A 112 -8.66 -10.39 2.01
CA GLN A 112 -9.04 -9.31 1.07
C GLN A 112 -8.44 -7.93 1.37
N GLU A 113 -7.74 -7.74 2.50
CA GLU A 113 -7.09 -6.46 2.78
C GLU A 113 -5.88 -6.20 1.87
N ILE A 114 -5.06 -7.22 1.57
CA ILE A 114 -3.94 -7.07 0.63
C ILE A 114 -4.46 -6.81 -0.79
N ALA A 115 -5.48 -7.53 -1.24
CA ALA A 115 -6.12 -7.28 -2.53
C ALA A 115 -6.65 -5.85 -2.64
N TRP A 116 -7.29 -5.35 -1.58
CA TRP A 116 -7.75 -3.97 -1.53
C TRP A 116 -6.59 -2.96 -1.63
N LEU A 117 -5.52 -3.16 -0.87
CA LEU A 117 -4.33 -2.30 -0.93
C LEU A 117 -3.66 -2.35 -2.30
N CYS A 118 -3.63 -3.51 -2.95
CA CYS A 118 -3.16 -3.66 -4.32
C CYS A 118 -3.99 -2.83 -5.32
N ASN A 119 -5.31 -2.78 -5.16
CA ASN A 119 -6.17 -1.96 -6.02
C ASN A 119 -5.93 -0.46 -5.84
N ILE A 120 -5.40 -0.01 -4.70
CA ILE A 120 -5.05 1.39 -4.46
C ILE A 120 -3.65 1.71 -5.01
N ALA A 121 -2.67 0.83 -4.74
CA ALA A 121 -1.27 1.07 -5.08
C ALA A 121 -0.88 0.61 -6.49
N GLU A 122 -1.67 -0.26 -7.12
CA GLU A 122 -1.43 -0.84 -8.44
C GLU A 122 0.05 -1.25 -8.63
N PRO A 123 0.56 -2.19 -7.80
CA PRO A 123 1.96 -2.58 -7.85
C PRO A 123 2.28 -3.34 -9.12
N SER A 124 3.40 -3.01 -9.75
CA SER A 124 3.97 -3.76 -10.87
C SER A 124 4.89 -4.90 -10.43
N HIS A 125 5.38 -4.82 -9.18
CA HIS A 125 6.28 -5.80 -8.58
C HIS A 125 5.80 -6.15 -7.17
N GLY A 126 6.12 -7.34 -6.68
CA GLY A 126 5.77 -7.70 -5.32
C GLY A 126 6.65 -8.77 -4.71
N CYS A 127 6.76 -8.72 -3.38
CA CYS A 127 7.50 -9.69 -2.59
C CYS A 127 6.71 -10.08 -1.34
N ILE A 128 6.68 -11.38 -1.03
CA ILE A 128 6.20 -11.90 0.25
C ILE A 128 7.42 -12.36 1.03
N THR A 129 7.72 -11.70 2.16
CA THR A 129 8.91 -12.03 2.96
C THR A 129 8.84 -13.45 3.53
N ASN A 130 7.71 -13.79 4.14
CA ASN A 130 7.39 -15.11 4.67
C ASN A 130 5.89 -15.24 4.96
N ILE A 131 5.42 -16.49 5.13
CA ILE A 131 4.06 -16.81 5.56
C ILE A 131 4.12 -17.61 6.86
N GLY A 132 4.07 -16.89 7.99
CA GLY A 132 4.11 -17.45 9.34
C GLY A 132 2.80 -17.33 10.10
N LEU A 133 2.83 -17.62 11.40
CA LEU A 133 1.67 -17.66 12.30
C LEU A 133 1.40 -16.25 12.90
N ALA A 134 1.04 -15.27 12.07
CA ALA A 134 0.71 -13.92 12.52
C ALA A 134 -0.79 -13.63 12.31
N HIS A 135 -1.43 -12.94 13.28
CA HIS A 135 -2.83 -12.51 13.20
C HIS A 135 -3.84 -13.66 12.94
N LEU A 136 -3.59 -14.84 13.50
CA LEU A 136 -4.38 -16.05 13.25
C LEU A 136 -5.89 -15.86 13.46
N GLU A 137 -6.29 -15.12 14.50
CA GLU A 137 -7.70 -14.87 14.80
C GLU A 137 -8.39 -14.10 13.68
N GLY A 138 -7.80 -13.00 13.22
CA GLY A 138 -8.36 -12.16 12.16
C GLY A 138 -8.43 -12.87 10.80
N PHE A 139 -7.43 -13.70 10.50
CA PHE A 139 -7.41 -14.47 9.25
C PHE A 139 -8.23 -15.75 9.28
N GLY A 140 -8.68 -16.22 10.46
CA GLY A 140 -9.37 -17.50 10.58
C GLY A 140 -8.44 -18.73 10.50
N GLY A 141 -7.20 -18.58 11.02
CA GLY A 141 -6.20 -19.65 11.08
C GLY A 141 -5.09 -19.53 10.03
N GLU A 142 -4.21 -20.53 10.01
CA GLU A 142 -2.99 -20.54 9.19
C GLU A 142 -3.27 -20.48 7.67
N GLU A 143 -4.27 -21.22 7.19
CA GLU A 143 -4.65 -21.21 5.79
C GLU A 143 -5.25 -19.84 5.38
N GLY A 144 -5.91 -19.14 6.32
CA GLY A 144 -6.38 -17.79 6.11
C GLY A 144 -5.23 -16.79 5.96
N VAL A 145 -4.17 -16.90 6.77
CA VAL A 145 -2.95 -16.10 6.61
C VAL A 145 -2.31 -16.35 5.25
N TYR A 146 -2.21 -17.61 4.85
CA TYR A 146 -1.69 -17.99 3.53
C TYR A 146 -2.49 -17.33 2.41
N LYS A 147 -3.82 -17.47 2.42
CA LYS A 147 -4.70 -16.88 1.41
C LYS A 147 -4.57 -15.36 1.36
N GLY A 148 -4.61 -14.69 2.51
CA GLY A 148 -4.50 -13.24 2.56
C GLY A 148 -3.15 -12.70 2.07
N LYS A 149 -2.03 -13.40 2.31
CA LYS A 149 -0.74 -12.98 1.76
C LYS A 149 -0.59 -13.29 0.28
N LYS A 150 -1.17 -14.42 -0.18
CA LYS A 150 -1.19 -14.82 -1.58
C LYS A 150 -1.90 -13.78 -2.48
N GLU A 151 -2.84 -13.01 -1.97
CA GLU A 151 -3.57 -11.96 -2.70
C GLU A 151 -2.63 -11.01 -3.45
N LEU A 152 -1.43 -10.73 -2.93
CA LEU A 152 -0.42 -9.94 -3.65
C LEU A 152 0.03 -10.64 -4.95
N PHE A 153 0.34 -11.93 -4.88
CA PHE A 153 0.77 -12.66 -6.06
C PHE A 153 -0.38 -12.90 -7.05
N ASP A 154 -1.61 -13.07 -6.55
CA ASP A 154 -2.81 -13.15 -7.39
C ASP A 154 -3.03 -11.86 -8.18
N HIS A 155 -2.84 -10.69 -7.53
CA HIS A 155 -2.90 -9.39 -8.19
C HIS A 155 -1.83 -9.28 -9.29
N LEU A 156 -0.58 -9.63 -8.99
CA LEU A 156 0.51 -9.57 -9.96
C LEU A 156 0.28 -10.51 -11.14
N ALA A 157 -0.23 -11.70 -10.89
CA ALA A 157 -0.57 -12.64 -11.97
C ALA A 157 -1.66 -12.07 -12.89
N ALA A 158 -2.68 -11.42 -12.31
CA ALA A 158 -3.77 -10.81 -13.08
C ALA A 158 -3.33 -9.58 -13.89
N THR A 159 -2.31 -8.84 -13.41
CA THR A 159 -1.79 -7.62 -14.05
C THR A 159 -0.50 -7.83 -14.83
N GLN A 160 -0.03 -9.07 -14.98
CA GLN A 160 1.24 -9.42 -15.62
C GLN A 160 2.47 -8.77 -14.93
N GLY A 161 2.37 -8.57 -13.63
CA GLY A 161 3.45 -8.03 -12.80
C GLY A 161 4.51 -9.08 -12.46
N THR A 162 5.57 -8.64 -11.80
CA THR A 162 6.72 -9.47 -11.41
C THR A 162 6.67 -9.84 -9.94
N ALA A 163 6.73 -11.13 -9.61
CA ALA A 163 6.82 -11.63 -8.24
C ALA A 163 8.25 -12.01 -7.88
N PHE A 164 8.77 -11.45 -6.78
CA PHE A 164 10.02 -11.90 -6.14
C PHE A 164 9.70 -12.95 -5.08
N VAL A 165 10.14 -14.17 -5.31
CA VAL A 165 9.76 -15.33 -4.50
C VAL A 165 10.87 -15.70 -3.54
N ASN A 166 10.58 -15.71 -2.23
CA ASN A 166 11.48 -16.24 -1.22
C ASN A 166 11.51 -17.78 -1.31
N MET A 167 12.50 -18.31 -1.99
CA MET A 167 12.67 -19.76 -2.20
C MET A 167 12.96 -20.55 -0.94
N ALA A 168 13.35 -19.89 0.15
CA ALA A 168 13.57 -20.53 1.45
C ALA A 168 12.28 -20.79 2.25
N ASP A 169 11.16 -20.17 1.85
CA ASP A 169 9.84 -20.39 2.49
C ASP A 169 8.93 -21.22 1.56
N PRO A 170 8.66 -22.50 1.91
CA PRO A 170 7.82 -23.37 1.08
C PRO A 170 6.39 -22.85 0.86
N LYS A 171 5.84 -22.04 1.80
CA LYS A 171 4.52 -21.45 1.66
C LYS A 171 4.54 -20.30 0.66
N VAL A 172 5.60 -19.50 0.63
CA VAL A 172 5.78 -18.45 -0.39
C VAL A 172 5.98 -19.08 -1.76
N VAL A 173 6.75 -20.15 -1.88
CA VAL A 173 6.90 -20.92 -3.13
C VAL A 173 5.57 -21.52 -3.57
N ARG A 174 4.75 -22.05 -2.65
CA ARG A 174 3.40 -22.54 -2.98
C ARG A 174 2.50 -21.39 -3.47
N ALA A 175 2.60 -20.20 -2.88
CA ALA A 175 1.78 -19.04 -3.25
C ALA A 175 2.11 -18.45 -4.62
N SER A 176 3.31 -18.72 -5.16
CA SER A 176 3.76 -18.25 -6.48
C SER A 176 3.34 -19.14 -7.66
N LYS A 177 2.66 -20.24 -7.38
CA LYS A 177 2.13 -21.18 -8.37
C LYS A 177 0.65 -20.94 -8.64
#